data_4b2aa67f65244eccdb43337db17b7cad
#
_entry.id   4b2aa67f65244eccdb43337db17b7cad
#
_cell.length_a   1.000
_cell.length_b   1.000
_cell.length_c   1.000
_cell.angle_alpha   90.00
_cell.angle_beta   90.00
_cell.angle_gamma   90.00
#
_symmetry.space_group_name_H-M   'P 1'
#
loop_
_entity.id
_entity.type
_entity.pdbx_description
1 polymer ?
#
loop_
_entity_poly.entity_id
_entity_poly.type
_entity_poly.pdbx_seq_one_letter_code
_entity_poly.pdbx_strand_id
1 'polypeptide(L)'
;MKILATLLALAIASALSAAEQSVERDIPYSQSSDAYARQRCALDVKYQKGESGRRVLVWFHGGGITSGSKHFPANLPKDFVVVAANYRLSPKASAEKAIEDAAEAVAWTFKNIEKFGGDPKKIFVSGHSAGAYLAGMVGFNPEYLGKFGIKNTDIAGLALVSGQATTHFRVRSDLSDKSNSLKPKIDRHALLGNLDNPIPPLCLILGDRRIEFPERVEENLLLASAVKNLKLAKIVEIHELQGLNHVQVANPAGFIIDGFSKKVCGAPKGGK
;
A
#
# COMPACT_ATOMS: atom_id res chain seq x y z
N MET A 1 49.06 -14.48 -55.53
CA MET A 1 49.13 -13.99 -54.15
C MET A 1 47.72 -13.59 -53.73
N LYS A 2 47.05 -14.40 -52.93
CA LYS A 2 45.71 -14.10 -52.39
C LYS A 2 45.87 -13.69 -50.94
N ILE A 3 45.51 -12.44 -50.65
CA ILE A 3 45.52 -11.87 -49.29
C ILE A 3 44.17 -12.22 -48.65
N LEU A 4 44.23 -13.06 -47.65
CA LEU A 4 43.06 -13.46 -46.82
C LEU A 4 42.87 -12.39 -45.75
N ALA A 5 41.84 -11.57 -45.86
CA ALA A 5 41.44 -10.62 -44.83
C ALA A 5 40.57 -11.34 -43.80
N THR A 6 41.13 -11.59 -42.63
CA THR A 6 40.39 -12.16 -41.49
C THR A 6 39.64 -11.03 -40.76
N LEU A 7 38.33 -10.94 -40.95
CA LEU A 7 37.46 -10.07 -40.17
C LEU A 7 37.22 -10.71 -38.78
N LEU A 8 37.86 -10.14 -37.75
CA LEU A 8 37.61 -10.47 -36.36
C LEU A 8 36.36 -9.73 -35.90
N ALA A 9 35.22 -10.39 -35.92
CA ALA A 9 33.97 -9.88 -35.34
C ALA A 9 34.09 -9.95 -33.83
N LEU A 10 34.33 -8.81 -33.16
CA LEU A 10 34.13 -8.70 -31.71
C LEU A 10 32.64 -8.72 -31.41
N ALA A 11 32.12 -9.86 -31.02
CA ALA A 11 30.81 -9.98 -30.42
C ALA A 11 30.89 -9.39 -28.98
N ILE A 12 30.50 -8.15 -28.82
CA ILE A 12 30.24 -7.57 -27.49
C ILE A 12 28.96 -8.20 -27.02
N ALA A 13 29.06 -9.34 -26.35
CA ALA A 13 27.98 -9.88 -25.56
C ALA A 13 27.76 -8.96 -24.33
N SER A 14 26.90 -7.97 -24.45
CA SER A 14 26.37 -7.27 -23.30
C SER A 14 25.58 -8.29 -22.49
N ALA A 15 26.25 -8.93 -21.52
CA ALA A 15 25.55 -9.69 -20.50
C ALA A 15 24.65 -8.68 -19.77
N LEU A 16 23.35 -8.72 -20.09
CA LEU A 16 22.34 -8.11 -19.23
C LEU A 16 22.42 -8.87 -17.90
N SER A 17 23.26 -8.40 -16.99
CA SER A 17 23.24 -8.87 -15.61
C SER A 17 21.85 -8.54 -15.07
N ALA A 18 21.08 -9.56 -14.77
CA ALA A 18 19.80 -9.35 -14.08
C ALA A 18 20.10 -8.56 -12.80
N ALA A 19 19.45 -7.39 -12.65
CA ALA A 19 19.67 -6.53 -11.50
C ALA A 19 19.51 -7.33 -10.20
N GLU A 20 20.51 -7.23 -9.33
CA GLU A 20 20.56 -7.98 -8.08
C GLU A 20 19.48 -7.44 -7.12
N GLN A 21 18.57 -8.34 -6.69
CA GLN A 21 17.57 -7.99 -5.68
C GLN A 21 18.26 -7.79 -4.33
N SER A 22 17.98 -6.69 -3.67
CA SER A 22 18.51 -6.32 -2.36
C SER A 22 17.39 -6.04 -1.38
N VAL A 23 17.69 -6.20 -0.10
CA VAL A 23 16.78 -5.87 0.99
C VAL A 23 17.56 -5.14 2.08
N GLU A 24 17.15 -3.91 2.37
CA GLU A 24 17.55 -3.21 3.59
C GLU A 24 16.49 -3.38 4.66
N ARG A 25 16.92 -3.70 5.89
CA ARG A 25 16.02 -4.08 6.98
C ARG A 25 16.09 -3.12 8.14
N ASP A 26 14.98 -3.07 8.90
CA ASP A 26 14.88 -2.40 10.19
C ASP A 26 15.27 -0.92 10.14
N ILE A 27 14.96 -0.25 9.02
CA ILE A 27 15.20 1.19 8.84
C ILE A 27 14.20 1.94 9.72
N PRO A 28 14.63 2.70 10.76
CA PRO A 28 13.74 3.49 11.57
C PRO A 28 13.16 4.64 10.75
N TYR A 29 11.86 4.84 10.83
CA TYR A 29 11.19 5.93 10.12
C TYR A 29 10.57 6.97 11.04
N SER A 30 10.28 6.61 12.31
CA SER A 30 9.61 7.51 13.22
C SER A 30 10.54 8.53 13.85
N GLN A 31 10.09 9.79 13.90
CA GLN A 31 10.72 10.90 14.61
C GLN A 31 10.18 11.06 16.04
N SER A 32 9.30 10.18 16.48
CA SER A 32 8.67 10.24 17.80
C SER A 32 9.69 10.02 18.94
N SER A 33 9.55 10.76 20.02
CA SER A 33 10.26 10.52 21.29
C SER A 33 9.71 9.32 22.08
N ASP A 34 8.55 8.79 21.71
CA ASP A 34 7.93 7.62 22.33
C ASP A 34 8.83 6.36 22.18
N ALA A 35 9.15 5.73 23.30
CA ALA A 35 10.04 4.56 23.33
C ALA A 35 9.48 3.39 22.51
N TYR A 36 8.16 3.17 22.54
CA TYR A 36 7.53 2.11 21.77
C TYR A 36 7.54 2.41 20.26
N ALA A 37 7.35 3.71 19.86
CA ALA A 37 7.52 4.11 18.48
C ALA A 37 8.95 3.84 18.00
N ARG A 38 9.97 4.25 18.76
CA ARG A 38 11.39 3.98 18.41
C ARG A 38 11.71 2.48 18.28
N GLN A 39 11.08 1.65 19.11
CA GLN A 39 11.25 0.18 19.05
C GLN A 39 10.53 -0.44 17.85
N ARG A 40 9.33 0.05 17.54
CA ARG A 40 8.41 -0.64 16.63
C ARG A 40 8.37 -0.05 15.22
N CYS A 41 8.48 1.28 15.08
CA CYS A 41 8.30 1.99 13.82
C CYS A 41 9.55 1.89 12.95
N ALA A 42 9.75 0.71 12.36
CA ALA A 42 10.80 0.41 11.39
C ALA A 42 10.19 -0.22 10.14
N LEU A 43 10.86 -0.07 9.03
CA LEU A 43 10.46 -0.61 7.73
C LEU A 43 11.61 -1.39 7.06
N ASP A 44 11.24 -2.28 6.14
CA ASP A 44 12.18 -2.96 5.24
C ASP A 44 11.95 -2.46 3.82
N VAL A 45 13.02 -2.28 3.05
CA VAL A 45 12.95 -1.91 1.64
C VAL A 45 13.56 -3.01 0.79
N LYS A 46 12.75 -3.56 -0.15
CA LYS A 46 13.19 -4.52 -1.16
C LYS A 46 13.24 -3.83 -2.51
N TYR A 47 14.37 -3.91 -3.21
CA TYR A 47 14.62 -3.20 -4.46
C TYR A 47 15.61 -3.94 -5.36
N GLN A 48 15.79 -3.45 -6.58
CA GLN A 48 16.79 -3.93 -7.54
C GLN A 48 17.94 -2.90 -7.61
N LYS A 49 19.17 -3.34 -7.32
CA LYS A 49 20.35 -2.45 -7.39
C LYS A 49 20.56 -1.91 -8.80
N GLY A 50 20.93 -0.63 -8.90
CA GLY A 50 21.22 0.03 -10.18
C GLY A 50 20.00 0.43 -11.00
N GLU A 51 18.80 0.12 -10.54
CA GLU A 51 17.55 0.51 -11.19
C GLU A 51 17.05 1.87 -10.69
N SER A 52 16.27 2.57 -11.52
CA SER A 52 15.66 3.86 -11.16
C SER A 52 14.28 4.03 -11.77
N GLY A 53 13.50 5.00 -11.25
CA GLY A 53 12.19 5.35 -11.77
C GLY A 53 11.13 4.25 -11.60
N ARG A 54 11.36 3.31 -10.67
CA ARG A 54 10.51 2.15 -10.42
C ARG A 54 9.24 2.53 -9.68
N ARG A 55 8.17 1.77 -9.90
CA ARG A 55 6.95 1.85 -9.09
C ARG A 55 7.28 1.44 -7.66
N VAL A 56 6.63 2.09 -6.71
CA VAL A 56 6.85 1.87 -5.28
C VAL A 56 5.56 1.36 -4.67
N LEU A 57 5.65 0.34 -3.82
CA LEU A 57 4.54 -0.11 -2.99
C LEU A 57 4.90 0.03 -1.51
N VAL A 58 4.17 0.86 -0.78
CA VAL A 58 4.17 0.86 0.67
C VAL A 58 3.12 -0.14 1.14
N TRP A 59 3.54 -1.14 1.92
CA TRP A 59 2.71 -2.24 2.38
C TRP A 59 2.60 -2.29 3.89
N PHE A 60 1.37 -2.31 4.38
CA PHE A 60 1.05 -2.49 5.80
C PHE A 60 0.44 -3.87 6.06
N HIS A 61 0.96 -4.58 7.06
CA HIS A 61 0.48 -5.90 7.43
C HIS A 61 -0.90 -5.87 8.12
N GLY A 62 -1.61 -6.99 8.12
CA GLY A 62 -2.85 -7.17 8.87
C GLY A 62 -2.60 -7.45 10.36
N GLY A 63 -3.63 -7.98 11.03
CA GLY A 63 -3.57 -8.39 12.43
C GLY A 63 -4.39 -7.52 13.39
N GLY A 64 -5.46 -6.87 12.90
CA GLY A 64 -6.45 -6.16 13.71
C GLY A 64 -5.89 -4.99 14.52
N ILE A 65 -4.73 -4.45 14.14
CA ILE A 65 -3.94 -3.43 14.90
C ILE A 65 -3.48 -3.96 16.29
N THR A 66 -3.55 -5.25 16.51
CA THR A 66 -3.14 -5.88 17.79
C THR A 66 -1.97 -6.84 17.65
N SER A 67 -1.69 -7.29 16.44
CA SER A 67 -0.64 -8.27 16.14
C SER A 67 -0.08 -8.09 14.73
N GLY A 68 0.90 -8.90 14.37
CA GLY A 68 1.53 -8.90 13.05
C GLY A 68 2.87 -8.19 13.03
N SER A 69 3.56 -8.31 11.91
CA SER A 69 4.85 -7.69 11.63
C SER A 69 5.01 -7.42 10.15
N LYS A 70 5.89 -6.48 9.81
CA LYS A 70 6.27 -6.16 8.44
C LYS A 70 6.71 -7.40 7.67
N HIS A 71 6.19 -7.54 6.47
CA HIS A 71 6.57 -8.58 5.51
C HIS A 71 6.27 -8.05 4.10
N PHE A 72 6.96 -8.58 3.13
CA PHE A 72 6.69 -8.24 1.74
C PHE A 72 5.48 -9.03 1.25
N PRO A 73 4.52 -8.39 0.54
CA PRO A 73 3.39 -9.10 -0.05
C PRO A 73 3.85 -10.09 -1.11
N ALA A 74 3.08 -11.16 -1.30
CA ALA A 74 3.34 -12.17 -2.31
C ALA A 74 2.98 -11.66 -3.72
N ASN A 75 3.52 -12.32 -4.74
CA ASN A 75 3.13 -12.16 -6.15
C ASN A 75 3.25 -10.75 -6.73
N LEU A 76 4.13 -9.91 -6.16
CA LEU A 76 4.51 -8.66 -6.80
C LEU A 76 5.64 -8.91 -7.81
N PRO A 77 5.61 -8.24 -8.98
CA PRO A 77 6.73 -8.22 -9.92
C PRO A 77 7.99 -7.67 -9.29
N LYS A 78 9.15 -8.12 -9.80
CA LYS A 78 10.46 -7.69 -9.30
C LYS A 78 10.79 -6.21 -9.60
N ASP A 79 10.04 -5.57 -10.48
CA ASP A 79 10.22 -4.17 -10.87
C ASP A 79 9.60 -3.15 -9.88
N PHE A 80 9.00 -3.64 -8.80
CA PHE A 80 8.61 -2.78 -7.68
C PHE A 80 9.74 -2.59 -6.68
N VAL A 81 9.87 -1.35 -6.19
CA VAL A 81 10.47 -1.09 -4.89
C VAL A 81 9.37 -1.30 -3.84
N VAL A 82 9.61 -2.18 -2.87
CA VAL A 82 8.58 -2.51 -1.86
C VAL A 82 9.06 -2.06 -0.49
N VAL A 83 8.27 -1.22 0.15
CA VAL A 83 8.47 -0.75 1.52
C VAL A 83 7.46 -1.45 2.41
N ALA A 84 7.92 -2.36 3.27
CA ALA A 84 7.07 -3.06 4.24
C ALA A 84 7.27 -2.44 5.63
N ALA A 85 6.22 -1.88 6.22
CA ALA A 85 6.33 -1.11 7.45
C ALA A 85 5.63 -1.80 8.63
N ASN A 86 6.29 -1.76 9.79
CA ASN A 86 5.66 -1.96 11.09
C ASN A 86 4.99 -0.66 11.52
N TYR A 87 4.02 -0.77 12.40
CA TYR A 87 3.35 0.32 13.09
C TYR A 87 3.04 -0.09 14.53
N ARG A 88 2.85 0.85 15.43
CA ARG A 88 2.52 0.54 16.83
C ARG A 88 1.21 -0.22 16.95
N LEU A 89 1.16 -1.14 17.89
CA LEU A 89 0.04 -2.05 18.10
C LEU A 89 -0.66 -1.76 19.41
N SER A 90 -1.97 -1.93 19.42
CA SER A 90 -2.80 -1.91 20.61
C SER A 90 -2.56 -3.20 21.43
N PRO A 91 -2.67 -3.15 22.78
CA PRO A 91 -3.06 -1.99 23.59
C PRO A 91 -1.89 -1.07 24.00
N LYS A 92 -0.65 -1.33 23.57
CA LYS A 92 0.52 -0.51 23.93
C LYS A 92 0.44 0.90 23.32
N ALA A 93 -0.29 1.05 22.19
CA ALA A 93 -0.64 2.33 21.59
C ALA A 93 -2.08 2.28 21.09
N SER A 94 -2.72 3.43 20.93
CA SER A 94 -4.07 3.50 20.34
C SER A 94 -4.03 3.23 18.83
N ALA A 95 -5.17 2.84 18.26
CA ALA A 95 -5.32 2.67 16.82
C ALA A 95 -5.09 3.98 16.05
N GLU A 96 -5.39 5.15 16.63
CA GLU A 96 -5.05 6.45 16.08
C GLU A 96 -3.53 6.59 15.89
N LYS A 97 -2.73 6.13 16.88
CA LYS A 97 -1.27 6.14 16.76
C LYS A 97 -0.76 5.22 15.66
N ALA A 98 -1.45 4.11 15.38
CA ALA A 98 -1.11 3.26 14.25
C ALA A 98 -1.38 3.93 12.89
N ILE A 99 -2.44 4.75 12.79
CA ILE A 99 -2.72 5.54 11.57
C ILE A 99 -1.64 6.64 11.39
N GLU A 100 -1.25 7.32 12.47
CA GLU A 100 -0.17 8.32 12.45
C GLU A 100 1.16 7.68 12.01
N ASP A 101 1.49 6.50 12.53
CA ASP A 101 2.71 5.75 12.15
C ASP A 101 2.66 5.36 10.66
N ALA A 102 1.50 4.95 10.15
CA ALA A 102 1.34 4.64 8.73
C ALA A 102 1.58 5.88 7.85
N ALA A 103 1.06 7.04 8.26
CA ALA A 103 1.31 8.30 7.55
C ALA A 103 2.80 8.69 7.58
N GLU A 104 3.47 8.51 8.72
CA GLU A 104 4.90 8.79 8.86
C GLU A 104 5.75 7.86 7.98
N ALA A 105 5.41 6.56 7.89
CA ALA A 105 6.07 5.61 6.98
C ALA A 105 5.89 5.98 5.50
N VAL A 106 4.70 6.44 5.12
CA VAL A 106 4.45 6.95 3.76
C VAL A 106 5.25 8.22 3.51
N ALA A 107 5.28 9.16 4.45
CA ALA A 107 6.07 10.39 4.34
C ALA A 107 7.59 10.10 4.24
N TRP A 108 8.09 9.15 5.04
CA TRP A 108 9.46 8.67 4.93
C TRP A 108 9.75 8.14 3.52
N THR A 109 8.81 7.40 2.94
CA THR A 109 8.94 6.83 1.59
C THR A 109 9.07 7.94 0.56
N PHE A 110 8.22 8.96 0.57
CA PHE A 110 8.32 10.11 -0.32
C PHE A 110 9.71 10.77 -0.26
N LYS A 111 10.28 10.88 0.93
CA LYS A 111 11.57 11.55 1.16
C LYS A 111 12.78 10.72 0.75
N ASN A 112 12.70 9.39 0.78
CA ASN A 112 13.89 8.53 0.74
C ASN A 112 13.93 7.55 -0.43
N ILE A 113 12.81 7.31 -1.13
CA ILE A 113 12.68 6.14 -2.00
C ILE A 113 13.55 6.20 -3.27
N GLU A 114 13.97 7.39 -3.70
CA GLU A 114 14.89 7.55 -4.83
C GLU A 114 16.23 6.85 -4.59
N LYS A 115 16.72 6.79 -3.34
CA LYS A 115 17.95 6.08 -2.96
C LYS A 115 17.88 4.58 -3.25
N PHE A 116 16.66 4.04 -3.37
CA PHE A 116 16.36 2.64 -3.65
C PHE A 116 15.87 2.43 -5.09
N GLY A 117 16.00 3.44 -5.95
CA GLY A 117 15.56 3.39 -7.34
C GLY A 117 14.05 3.55 -7.56
N GLY A 118 13.28 3.90 -6.52
CA GLY A 118 11.85 4.21 -6.64
C GLY A 118 11.60 5.62 -7.16
N ASP A 119 10.46 5.81 -7.81
CA ASP A 119 9.99 7.12 -8.28
C ASP A 119 8.96 7.67 -7.26
N PRO A 120 9.21 8.80 -6.59
CA PRO A 120 8.29 9.39 -5.63
C PRO A 120 6.94 9.80 -6.26
N LYS A 121 6.85 9.91 -7.58
CA LYS A 121 5.59 10.15 -8.31
C LYS A 121 4.80 8.87 -8.59
N LYS A 122 5.36 7.70 -8.26
CA LYS A 122 4.76 6.38 -8.50
C LYS A 122 4.62 5.57 -7.21
N ILE A 123 4.34 6.24 -6.10
CA ILE A 123 4.12 5.60 -4.80
C ILE A 123 2.67 5.14 -4.70
N PHE A 124 2.47 3.84 -4.58
CA PHE A 124 1.20 3.20 -4.26
C PHE A 124 1.21 2.81 -2.78
N VAL A 125 0.08 3.01 -2.11
CA VAL A 125 -0.07 2.62 -0.71
C VAL A 125 -1.10 1.51 -0.61
N SER A 126 -0.76 0.46 0.12
CA SER A 126 -1.55 -0.76 0.20
C SER A 126 -1.38 -1.45 1.56
N GLY A 127 -2.15 -2.47 1.77
CA GLY A 127 -2.06 -3.34 2.93
C GLY A 127 -3.17 -4.38 2.91
N HIS A 128 -3.14 -5.29 3.87
CA HIS A 128 -4.17 -6.30 4.06
C HIS A 128 -4.93 -6.07 5.37
N SER A 129 -6.26 -6.23 5.36
CA SER A 129 -7.10 -6.15 6.56
C SER A 129 -6.89 -4.83 7.33
N ALA A 130 -6.42 -4.87 8.58
CA ALA A 130 -6.08 -3.69 9.36
C ALA A 130 -5.05 -2.79 8.63
N GLY A 131 -4.07 -3.37 7.92
CA GLY A 131 -3.11 -2.61 7.12
C GLY A 131 -3.76 -1.89 5.94
N ALA A 132 -4.77 -2.48 5.32
CA ALA A 132 -5.56 -1.82 4.28
C ALA A 132 -6.40 -0.66 4.85
N TYR A 133 -6.95 -0.84 6.06
CA TYR A 133 -7.62 0.25 6.77
C TYR A 133 -6.66 1.42 7.04
N LEU A 134 -5.45 1.15 7.55
CA LEU A 134 -4.43 2.18 7.78
C LEU A 134 -4.06 2.91 6.48
N ALA A 135 -3.78 2.16 5.41
CA ALA A 135 -3.50 2.70 4.08
C ALA A 135 -4.65 3.59 3.56
N GLY A 136 -5.88 3.12 3.75
CA GLY A 136 -7.09 3.85 3.41
C GLY A 136 -7.21 5.16 4.19
N MET A 137 -7.05 5.13 5.51
CA MET A 137 -7.13 6.34 6.34
C MET A 137 -6.10 7.40 5.91
N VAL A 138 -4.87 6.98 5.60
CA VAL A 138 -3.82 7.90 5.11
C VAL A 138 -4.20 8.53 3.77
N GLY A 139 -4.85 7.78 2.89
CA GLY A 139 -5.23 8.28 1.55
C GLY A 139 -6.56 9.04 1.51
N PHE A 140 -7.50 8.75 2.42
CA PHE A 140 -8.82 9.40 2.45
C PHE A 140 -8.83 10.68 3.29
N ASN A 141 -8.12 10.70 4.42
CA ASN A 141 -8.05 11.88 5.28
C ASN A 141 -6.76 12.66 5.02
N PRO A 142 -6.83 13.87 4.40
CA PRO A 142 -5.66 14.66 4.05
C PRO A 142 -4.87 15.18 5.24
N GLU A 143 -5.45 15.19 6.45
CA GLU A 143 -4.77 15.71 7.66
C GLU A 143 -3.56 14.87 8.04
N TYR A 144 -3.58 13.54 7.80
CA TYR A 144 -2.48 12.66 8.19
C TYR A 144 -1.19 12.97 7.44
N LEU A 145 -1.22 13.05 6.11
CA LEU A 145 -0.05 13.42 5.30
C LEU A 145 0.23 14.92 5.31
N GLY A 146 -0.79 15.74 5.53
CA GLY A 146 -0.67 17.19 5.67
C GLY A 146 0.30 17.62 6.77
N LYS A 147 0.42 16.82 7.85
CA LYS A 147 1.42 17.04 8.93
C LYS A 147 2.86 17.02 8.40
N PHE A 148 3.10 16.37 7.26
CA PHE A 148 4.41 16.25 6.61
C PHE A 148 4.53 17.13 5.36
N GLY A 149 3.56 17.99 5.08
CA GLY A 149 3.52 18.85 3.89
C GLY A 149 3.22 18.10 2.58
N ILE A 150 2.68 16.88 2.66
CA ILE A 150 2.35 16.02 1.53
C ILE A 150 0.82 16.00 1.36
N LYS A 151 0.34 16.15 0.13
CA LYS A 151 -1.09 15.98 -0.16
C LYS A 151 -1.40 14.49 -0.28
N ASN A 152 -2.55 14.06 0.23
CA ASN A 152 -3.00 12.66 0.04
C ASN A 152 -3.08 12.30 -1.45
N THR A 153 -3.40 13.26 -2.33
CA THR A 153 -3.45 13.08 -3.79
C THR A 153 -2.08 12.99 -4.47
N ASP A 154 -0.97 13.18 -3.74
CA ASP A 154 0.39 12.91 -4.26
C ASP A 154 0.67 11.40 -4.28
N ILE A 155 -0.08 10.59 -3.52
CA ILE A 155 -0.09 9.12 -3.64
C ILE A 155 -0.59 8.75 -5.04
N ALA A 156 0.16 7.95 -5.79
CA ALA A 156 -0.21 7.54 -7.14
C ALA A 156 -1.48 6.68 -7.17
N GLY A 157 -1.69 5.84 -6.15
CA GLY A 157 -2.90 5.05 -6.02
C GLY A 157 -2.97 4.28 -4.69
N LEU A 158 -4.20 3.93 -4.31
CA LEU A 158 -4.51 3.10 -3.14
C LEU A 158 -4.98 1.73 -3.61
N ALA A 159 -4.38 0.65 -3.09
CA ALA A 159 -4.85 -0.71 -3.35
C ALA A 159 -5.16 -1.39 -2.00
N LEU A 160 -6.43 -1.44 -1.62
CA LEU A 160 -6.87 -1.86 -0.30
C LEU A 160 -7.35 -3.31 -0.33
N VAL A 161 -6.60 -4.22 0.34
CA VAL A 161 -6.91 -5.65 0.34
C VAL A 161 -7.71 -5.99 1.58
N SER A 162 -9.01 -6.24 1.40
CA SER A 162 -9.98 -6.59 2.44
C SER A 162 -9.96 -5.67 3.67
N GLY A 163 -9.81 -4.36 3.41
CA GLY A 163 -9.83 -3.30 4.42
C GLY A 163 -11.25 -3.00 4.92
N GLN A 164 -11.38 -2.56 6.16
CA GLN A 164 -12.64 -2.06 6.71
C GLN A 164 -12.90 -0.64 6.21
N ALA A 165 -14.08 -0.36 5.65
CA ALA A 165 -14.46 0.96 5.15
C ALA A 165 -15.19 1.80 6.21
N THR A 166 -15.78 1.15 7.20
CA THR A 166 -16.37 1.76 8.40
C THR A 166 -15.31 1.98 9.49
N THR A 167 -15.67 2.58 10.61
CA THR A 167 -14.76 2.78 11.76
C THR A 167 -14.28 1.44 12.29
N HIS A 168 -12.96 1.22 12.22
CA HIS A 168 -12.34 -0.05 12.57
C HIS A 168 -12.67 -0.46 14.00
N PHE A 169 -12.96 -1.74 14.22
CA PHE A 169 -13.38 -2.27 15.54
C PHE A 169 -12.35 -1.97 16.65
N ARG A 170 -11.04 -1.90 16.33
CA ARG A 170 -10.02 -1.54 17.31
C ARG A 170 -10.11 -0.06 17.73
N VAL A 171 -10.36 0.84 16.79
CA VAL A 171 -10.62 2.27 17.10
C VAL A 171 -11.81 2.39 18.03
N ARG A 172 -12.92 1.69 17.71
CA ARG A 172 -14.11 1.68 18.55
C ARG A 172 -13.81 1.19 19.96
N SER A 173 -13.02 0.12 20.08
CA SER A 173 -12.59 -0.40 21.38
C SER A 173 -11.77 0.62 22.18
N ASP A 174 -10.84 1.33 21.54
CA ASP A 174 -10.01 2.35 22.17
C ASP A 174 -10.85 3.55 22.64
N LEU A 175 -11.93 3.86 21.93
CA LEU A 175 -12.92 4.89 22.30
C LEU A 175 -13.97 4.40 23.27
N SER A 176 -13.82 3.18 23.85
CA SER A 176 -14.78 2.56 24.79
C SER A 176 -16.19 2.42 24.23
N ASP A 177 -16.32 2.27 22.91
CA ASP A 177 -17.61 2.01 22.26
C ASP A 177 -18.07 0.58 22.58
N LYS A 178 -19.08 0.47 23.42
CA LYS A 178 -19.68 -0.80 23.86
C LYS A 178 -20.79 -1.31 22.93
N SER A 179 -21.08 -0.61 21.85
CA SER A 179 -22.10 -1.06 20.90
C SER A 179 -21.65 -2.36 20.20
N ASN A 180 -22.63 -3.10 19.65
CA ASN A 180 -22.35 -4.34 18.93
C ASN A 180 -21.28 -4.09 17.84
N SER A 181 -20.22 -4.89 17.84
CA SER A 181 -19.10 -4.76 16.90
C SER A 181 -19.51 -4.93 15.44
N LEU A 182 -20.57 -5.65 15.16
CA LEU A 182 -21.15 -5.84 13.82
C LEU A 182 -22.01 -4.65 13.37
N LYS A 183 -22.39 -3.72 14.30
CA LYS A 183 -23.12 -2.51 13.91
C LYS A 183 -22.16 -1.56 13.21
N PRO A 184 -22.37 -1.23 11.92
CA PRO A 184 -21.51 -0.29 11.21
C PRO A 184 -21.50 1.08 11.90
N LYS A 185 -20.30 1.66 12.03
CA LYS A 185 -20.13 3.03 12.53
C LYS A 185 -19.36 3.84 11.49
N ILE A 186 -19.86 5.00 11.17
CA ILE A 186 -19.22 5.93 10.24
C ILE A 186 -18.97 7.23 10.99
N ASP A 187 -17.72 7.51 11.25
CA ASP A 187 -17.23 8.76 11.85
C ASP A 187 -15.91 9.17 11.18
N ARG A 188 -15.19 10.13 11.72
CA ARG A 188 -13.91 10.60 11.19
C ARG A 188 -12.83 9.49 11.03
N HIS A 189 -13.01 8.35 11.68
CA HIS A 189 -12.10 7.19 11.58
C HIS A 189 -12.62 6.12 10.62
N ALA A 190 -13.62 6.42 9.82
CA ALA A 190 -14.09 5.56 8.74
C ALA A 190 -13.66 6.13 7.39
N LEU A 191 -13.30 5.28 6.42
CA LEU A 191 -13.09 5.74 5.05
C LEU A 191 -14.38 6.41 4.51
N LEU A 192 -15.54 5.80 4.80
CA LEU A 192 -16.87 6.34 4.47
C LEU A 192 -17.18 7.67 5.18
N GLY A 193 -16.48 8.03 6.24
CA GLY A 193 -16.59 9.31 6.94
C GLY A 193 -15.66 10.40 6.41
N ASN A 194 -14.85 10.11 5.37
CA ASN A 194 -13.86 11.02 4.80
C ASN A 194 -14.05 11.16 3.28
N LEU A 195 -15.27 11.56 2.86
CA LEU A 195 -15.66 11.70 1.45
C LEU A 195 -15.78 13.16 0.99
N ASP A 196 -15.19 14.09 1.73
CA ASP A 196 -15.29 15.53 1.44
C ASP A 196 -14.18 16.04 0.51
N ASN A 197 -13.11 15.25 0.31
CA ASN A 197 -11.93 15.67 -0.43
C ASN A 197 -11.58 14.67 -1.56
N PRO A 198 -10.91 15.13 -2.62
CA PRO A 198 -10.34 14.23 -3.61
C PRO A 198 -9.39 13.21 -2.98
N ILE A 199 -9.42 11.98 -3.48
CA ILE A 199 -8.57 10.89 -3.06
C ILE A 199 -7.74 10.35 -4.23
N PRO A 200 -6.65 9.60 -3.97
CA PRO A 200 -5.91 8.92 -5.03
C PRO A 200 -6.79 7.93 -5.82
N PRO A 201 -6.39 7.50 -7.03
CA PRO A 201 -6.96 6.33 -7.70
C PRO A 201 -7.11 5.16 -6.73
N LEU A 202 -8.26 4.47 -6.76
CA LEU A 202 -8.64 3.48 -5.76
C LEU A 202 -8.88 2.10 -6.40
N CYS A 203 -8.26 1.07 -5.82
CA CYS A 203 -8.51 -0.33 -6.12
C CYS A 203 -8.89 -1.06 -4.82
N LEU A 204 -10.07 -1.65 -4.78
CA LEU A 204 -10.57 -2.47 -3.67
C LEU A 204 -10.47 -3.95 -4.08
N ILE A 205 -9.78 -4.74 -3.28
CA ILE A 205 -9.54 -6.18 -3.52
C ILE A 205 -10.14 -6.94 -2.35
N LEU A 206 -11.14 -7.77 -2.59
CA LEU A 206 -11.99 -8.38 -1.57
C LEU A 206 -12.03 -9.89 -1.75
N GLY A 207 -12.22 -10.62 -0.67
CA GLY A 207 -12.55 -12.03 -0.70
C GLY A 207 -13.97 -12.28 -1.19
N ASP A 208 -14.33 -13.56 -1.28
CA ASP A 208 -15.67 -14.02 -1.63
C ASP A 208 -16.65 -13.67 -0.48
N ARG A 209 -17.71 -12.90 -0.78
CA ARG A 209 -18.70 -12.45 0.23
C ARG A 209 -19.33 -13.55 1.06
N ARG A 210 -19.32 -14.78 0.57
CA ARG A 210 -19.89 -15.93 1.29
C ARG A 210 -18.99 -16.45 2.41
N ILE A 211 -17.68 -16.12 2.39
CA ILE A 211 -16.67 -16.64 3.32
C ILE A 211 -15.68 -15.55 3.81
N GLU A 212 -15.88 -14.31 3.39
CA GLU A 212 -15.19 -13.12 3.93
C GLU A 212 -15.82 -12.74 5.29
N PHE A 213 -15.26 -11.77 5.99
CA PHE A 213 -15.92 -11.21 7.17
C PHE A 213 -17.28 -10.59 6.81
N PRO A 214 -18.30 -10.73 7.71
CA PRO A 214 -19.57 -10.06 7.52
C PRO A 214 -19.40 -8.58 7.19
N GLU A 215 -20.27 -8.05 6.32
CA GLU A 215 -20.35 -6.67 5.83
C GLU A 215 -19.10 -6.17 5.07
N ARG A 216 -17.99 -6.92 5.02
CA ARG A 216 -16.72 -6.48 4.42
C ARG A 216 -16.88 -6.12 2.95
N VAL A 217 -17.58 -6.94 2.19
CA VAL A 217 -17.80 -6.69 0.75
C VAL A 217 -18.78 -5.54 0.57
N GLU A 218 -19.88 -5.55 1.31
CA GLU A 218 -20.96 -4.57 1.22
C GLU A 218 -20.49 -3.15 1.58
N GLU A 219 -19.71 -2.97 2.65
CA GLU A 219 -19.17 -1.67 3.04
C GLU A 219 -18.19 -1.12 1.99
N ASN A 220 -17.39 -1.98 1.35
CA ASN A 220 -16.46 -1.59 0.29
C ASN A 220 -17.18 -1.30 -1.04
N LEU A 221 -18.27 -2.00 -1.36
CA LEU A 221 -19.13 -1.67 -2.50
C LEU A 221 -19.80 -0.31 -2.31
N LEU A 222 -20.30 -0.03 -1.10
CA LEU A 222 -20.84 1.28 -0.74
C LEU A 222 -19.77 2.37 -0.90
N LEU A 223 -18.56 2.14 -0.38
CA LEU A 223 -17.43 3.07 -0.49
C LEU A 223 -17.13 3.38 -1.97
N ALA A 224 -16.99 2.35 -2.80
CA ALA A 224 -16.70 2.54 -4.21
C ALA A 224 -17.82 3.30 -4.96
N SER A 225 -19.08 3.00 -4.64
CA SER A 225 -20.23 3.71 -5.19
C SER A 225 -20.20 5.19 -4.82
N ALA A 226 -19.96 5.49 -3.53
CA ALA A 226 -19.87 6.87 -3.05
C ALA A 226 -18.71 7.63 -3.71
N VAL A 227 -17.51 7.04 -3.77
CA VAL A 227 -16.34 7.65 -4.40
C VAL A 227 -16.58 7.95 -5.89
N LYS A 228 -17.24 7.02 -6.63
CA LYS A 228 -17.58 7.21 -8.04
C LYS A 228 -18.62 8.34 -8.23
N ASN A 229 -19.71 8.30 -7.47
CA ASN A 229 -20.80 9.25 -7.58
C ASN A 229 -20.36 10.68 -7.21
N LEU A 230 -19.52 10.82 -6.19
CA LEU A 230 -18.94 12.10 -5.76
C LEU A 230 -17.73 12.51 -6.60
N LYS A 231 -17.28 11.68 -7.54
CA LYS A 231 -16.12 11.93 -8.44
C LYS A 231 -14.83 12.24 -7.68
N LEU A 232 -14.60 11.58 -6.54
CA LEU A 232 -13.44 11.84 -5.67
C LEU A 232 -12.15 11.24 -6.20
N ALA A 233 -12.22 10.18 -7.01
CA ALA A 233 -11.07 9.54 -7.64
C ALA A 233 -11.26 9.39 -9.15
N LYS A 234 -10.15 9.51 -9.92
CA LYS A 234 -10.15 9.34 -11.38
C LYS A 234 -10.37 7.88 -11.81
N ILE A 235 -9.92 6.93 -11.01
CA ILE A 235 -10.03 5.49 -11.26
C ILE A 235 -10.56 4.84 -10.00
N VAL A 236 -11.60 4.01 -10.12
CA VAL A 236 -12.12 3.19 -9.03
C VAL A 236 -12.36 1.78 -9.57
N GLU A 237 -11.60 0.82 -9.05
CA GLU A 237 -11.72 -0.59 -9.37
C GLU A 237 -12.17 -1.39 -8.15
N ILE A 238 -12.92 -2.46 -8.38
CA ILE A 238 -13.31 -3.44 -7.36
C ILE A 238 -13.08 -4.82 -7.92
N HIS A 239 -12.46 -5.67 -7.14
CA HIS A 239 -12.21 -7.08 -7.43
C HIS A 239 -12.70 -7.93 -6.27
N GLU A 240 -13.78 -8.68 -6.46
CA GLU A 240 -14.24 -9.71 -5.54
C GLU A 240 -13.72 -11.05 -6.02
N LEU A 241 -12.87 -11.71 -5.23
CA LEU A 241 -12.18 -12.94 -5.61
C LEU A 241 -12.94 -14.16 -5.08
N GLN A 242 -13.70 -14.79 -5.95
CA GLN A 242 -14.54 -15.93 -5.61
C GLN A 242 -13.73 -17.11 -5.05
N GLY A 243 -14.24 -17.73 -4.00
CA GLY A 243 -13.63 -18.89 -3.34
C GLY A 243 -12.46 -18.53 -2.40
N LEU A 244 -12.08 -17.27 -2.25
CA LEU A 244 -11.01 -16.84 -1.35
C LEU A 244 -11.58 -16.13 -0.13
N ASN A 245 -11.20 -16.60 1.06
CA ASN A 245 -11.57 -15.96 2.32
C ASN A 245 -10.68 -14.75 2.65
N HIS A 246 -10.94 -14.12 3.79
CA HIS A 246 -10.22 -12.94 4.29
C HIS A 246 -8.69 -13.05 4.24
N VAL A 247 -8.14 -14.21 4.59
CA VAL A 247 -6.67 -14.41 4.63
C VAL A 247 -6.13 -14.73 3.25
N GLN A 248 -6.84 -15.59 2.51
CA GLN A 248 -6.40 -16.10 1.21
C GLN A 248 -6.35 -15.02 0.13
N VAL A 249 -7.22 -14.00 0.22
CA VAL A 249 -7.28 -12.90 -0.76
C VAL A 249 -5.97 -12.09 -0.84
N ALA A 250 -5.17 -12.07 0.22
CA ALA A 250 -3.90 -11.38 0.24
C ALA A 250 -2.86 -11.97 -0.74
N ASN A 251 -2.95 -13.28 -1.02
CA ASN A 251 -1.97 -13.96 -1.87
C ASN A 251 -2.01 -13.51 -3.34
N PRO A 252 -3.15 -13.53 -4.06
CA PRO A 252 -3.23 -13.07 -5.45
C PRO A 252 -3.26 -11.54 -5.59
N ALA A 253 -3.42 -10.78 -4.51
CA ALA A 253 -3.55 -9.32 -4.55
C ALA A 253 -2.39 -8.65 -5.29
N GLY A 254 -1.16 -9.20 -5.19
CA GLY A 254 0.02 -8.66 -5.88
C GLY A 254 -0.15 -8.54 -7.39
N PHE A 255 -0.82 -9.49 -8.04
CA PHE A 255 -1.10 -9.43 -9.48
C PHE A 255 -2.08 -8.31 -9.83
N ILE A 256 -3.10 -8.10 -8.99
CA ILE A 256 -4.10 -7.04 -9.20
C ILE A 256 -3.48 -5.68 -8.98
N ILE A 257 -2.65 -5.53 -7.92
CA ILE A 257 -1.90 -4.31 -7.64
C ILE A 257 -0.98 -3.94 -8.81
N ASP A 258 -0.31 -4.92 -9.41
CA ASP A 258 0.52 -4.71 -10.61
C ASP A 258 -0.32 -4.18 -11.79
N GLY A 259 -1.42 -4.83 -12.12
CA GLY A 259 -2.34 -4.40 -13.18
C GLY A 259 -2.89 -3.00 -12.95
N PHE A 260 -3.38 -2.72 -11.75
CA PHE A 260 -3.87 -1.41 -11.35
C PHE A 260 -2.79 -0.32 -11.46
N SER A 261 -1.59 -0.58 -10.95
CA SER A 261 -0.51 0.41 -10.99
C SER A 261 -0.04 0.71 -12.40
N LYS A 262 -0.01 -0.27 -13.30
CA LYS A 262 0.25 -0.07 -14.75
C LYS A 262 -0.79 0.83 -15.39
N LYS A 263 -2.07 0.61 -15.06
CA LYS A 263 -3.17 1.45 -15.57
C LYS A 263 -3.06 2.89 -15.09
N VAL A 264 -2.74 3.10 -13.80
CA VAL A 264 -2.57 4.44 -13.22
C VAL A 264 -1.37 5.17 -13.81
N CYS A 265 -0.23 4.49 -13.96
CA CYS A 265 0.99 5.09 -14.52
C CYS A 265 0.94 5.32 -16.04
N GLY A 266 -0.08 4.80 -16.72
CA GLY A 266 -0.11 4.65 -18.17
C GLY A 266 0.75 3.47 -18.61
N ALA A 267 0.30 2.68 -19.61
CA ALA A 267 1.14 1.69 -20.23
C ALA A 267 2.39 2.40 -20.79
N PRO A 268 3.61 1.83 -20.66
CA PRO A 268 4.75 2.37 -21.37
C PRO A 268 4.34 2.46 -22.85
N LYS A 269 4.49 3.65 -23.45
CA LYS A 269 4.25 3.82 -24.88
C LYS A 269 5.15 2.81 -25.56
N GLY A 270 4.55 1.74 -26.10
CA GLY A 270 5.26 0.69 -26.82
C GLY A 270 6.10 1.36 -27.87
N GLY A 271 7.42 1.22 -27.77
CA GLY A 271 8.31 1.59 -28.85
C GLY A 271 7.90 0.79 -30.09
N LYS A 272 7.56 1.49 -31.14
CA LYS A 272 7.43 0.93 -32.50
C LYS A 272 8.80 0.50 -32.96
#